data_cc00cb2ee170eeb98c24d81d397fa798
#
_entry.id   cc00cb2ee170eeb98c24d81d397fa798
#
_cell.length_a   1.000
_cell.length_b   1.000
_cell.length_c   1.000
_cell.angle_alpha   90.00
_cell.angle_beta   90.00
_cell.angle_gamma   90.00
#
_symmetry.space_group_name_H-M   'P 1'
#
loop_
_entity.id
_entity.type
_entity.pdbx_description
1 polymer ?
#
loop_
_entity_poly.entity_id
_entity_poly.type
_entity_poly.pdbx_seq_one_letter_code
_entity_poly.pdbx_strand_id
1 'polypeptide(L)'
;MQHIYKQWGPSAQTCIQLTQDPTAETTHEAAVQLAASCFVKDTDAIGDYYDERIQHILLSMSPHKGNRQIPTVDIATDQILRIISYAVADAKAQEQIKFYHDISKQQMFRASAGKIFKRFVLTWLSSDLAPLACIPVDSSRLQIPTCGEEKTICGRLAALKSMQVDKFPFCFLPTKGSDTLSGVDAIVFTQQSIITIQIITSDPNQYSANEGDFAEIENHLPTITTTRRTWKMTRKPPTRCHVLITDDEAKARTLTRRGQTLGGNPKLPRVYSAVFTFGQFEITSEQMRRLDEASVRVLVAWEQSVLM
;
A
#
# COMPACT_ATOMS: atom_id res chain seq x y z
N MET A 1 1.90 -21.06 -19.90
CA MET A 1 0.67 -21.30 -19.09
C MET A 1 0.80 -20.82 -17.64
N GLN A 2 1.79 -21.25 -16.84
CA GLN A 2 1.92 -20.82 -15.43
C GLN A 2 2.08 -19.29 -15.26
N HIS A 3 2.77 -18.60 -16.15
CA HIS A 3 2.90 -17.14 -16.16
C HIS A 3 1.55 -16.49 -16.40
N ILE A 4 0.82 -16.92 -17.42
CA ILE A 4 -0.52 -16.41 -17.79
C ILE A 4 -1.49 -16.61 -16.63
N TYR A 5 -1.48 -17.78 -15.99
CA TYR A 5 -2.28 -18.04 -14.79
C TYR A 5 -2.01 -17.07 -13.65
N LYS A 6 -0.74 -16.75 -13.39
CA LYS A 6 -0.35 -15.79 -12.33
C LYS A 6 -0.75 -14.37 -12.69
N GLN A 7 -0.76 -14.03 -13.97
CA GLN A 7 -1.05 -12.69 -14.45
C GLN A 7 -2.55 -12.44 -14.58
N TRP A 8 -3.28 -13.36 -15.23
CA TRP A 8 -4.68 -13.16 -15.64
C TRP A 8 -5.69 -14.00 -14.85
N GLY A 9 -5.24 -14.90 -13.98
CA GLY A 9 -6.10 -15.65 -13.08
C GLY A 9 -6.40 -17.08 -13.52
N PRO A 10 -7.29 -17.75 -12.75
CA PRO A 10 -7.49 -19.21 -12.86
C PRO A 10 -8.41 -19.66 -14.00
N SER A 11 -8.80 -18.78 -14.92
CA SER A 11 -9.62 -19.17 -16.07
C SER A 11 -8.83 -20.11 -17.00
N ALA A 12 -9.21 -21.38 -17.06
CA ALA A 12 -8.59 -22.35 -17.95
C ALA A 12 -8.71 -21.94 -19.42
N GLN A 13 -9.87 -21.40 -19.82
CA GLN A 13 -10.11 -20.90 -21.18
C GLN A 13 -9.14 -19.76 -21.52
N THR A 14 -9.00 -18.75 -20.66
CA THR A 14 -8.07 -17.63 -20.83
C THR A 14 -6.63 -18.16 -20.93
N CYS A 15 -6.23 -19.05 -20.02
CA CYS A 15 -4.88 -19.62 -20.04
C CYS A 15 -4.56 -20.38 -21.32
N ILE A 16 -5.51 -21.17 -21.86
CA ILE A 16 -5.34 -21.91 -23.11
C ILE A 16 -5.25 -20.93 -24.28
N GLN A 17 -6.19 -20.00 -24.39
CA GLN A 17 -6.24 -19.03 -25.48
C GLN A 17 -4.96 -18.19 -25.57
N LEU A 18 -4.52 -17.60 -24.45
CA LEU A 18 -3.31 -16.76 -24.42
C LEU A 18 -2.01 -17.55 -24.58
N THR A 19 -2.03 -18.87 -24.29
CA THR A 19 -0.87 -19.74 -24.56
C THR A 19 -0.79 -20.08 -26.04
N GLN A 20 -1.93 -20.23 -26.72
CA GLN A 20 -1.98 -20.56 -28.14
C GLN A 20 -1.77 -19.34 -29.04
N ASP A 21 -2.25 -18.18 -28.60
CA ASP A 21 -2.12 -16.91 -29.32
C ASP A 21 -1.63 -15.78 -28.40
N PRO A 22 -0.30 -15.58 -28.31
CA PRO A 22 0.26 -14.50 -27.51
C PRO A 22 -0.19 -13.09 -27.95
N THR A 23 -0.64 -12.93 -29.20
CA THR A 23 -1.13 -11.62 -29.69
C THR A 23 -2.50 -11.26 -29.09
N ALA A 24 -3.25 -12.27 -28.64
CA ALA A 24 -4.51 -12.06 -27.93
C ALA A 24 -4.34 -11.41 -26.55
N GLU A 25 -3.12 -11.37 -25.99
CA GLU A 25 -2.88 -10.79 -24.66
C GLU A 25 -3.23 -9.31 -24.62
N THR A 26 -2.86 -8.53 -25.61
CA THR A 26 -3.19 -7.10 -25.68
C THR A 26 -4.71 -6.88 -25.73
N THR A 27 -5.43 -7.72 -26.49
CA THR A 27 -6.90 -7.66 -26.57
C THR A 27 -7.52 -8.04 -25.22
N HIS A 28 -6.97 -9.05 -24.55
CA HIS A 28 -7.44 -9.47 -23.24
C HIS A 28 -7.20 -8.37 -22.18
N GLU A 29 -6.02 -7.76 -22.18
CA GLU A 29 -5.71 -6.63 -21.28
C GLU A 29 -6.67 -5.47 -21.48
N ALA A 30 -6.97 -5.10 -22.73
CA ALA A 30 -7.96 -4.07 -23.02
C ALA A 30 -9.37 -4.43 -22.50
N ALA A 31 -9.77 -5.70 -22.61
CA ALA A 31 -11.03 -6.18 -22.04
C ALA A 31 -11.05 -6.09 -20.50
N VAL A 32 -9.94 -6.42 -19.84
CA VAL A 32 -9.79 -6.28 -18.38
C VAL A 32 -9.85 -4.81 -17.96
N GLN A 33 -9.20 -3.90 -18.72
CA GLN A 33 -9.25 -2.46 -18.44
C GLN A 33 -10.66 -1.90 -18.58
N LEU A 34 -11.39 -2.31 -19.62
CA LEU A 34 -12.78 -1.91 -19.82
C LEU A 34 -13.68 -2.43 -18.68
N ALA A 35 -13.54 -3.71 -18.33
CA ALA A 35 -14.30 -4.33 -17.24
C ALA A 35 -14.00 -3.63 -15.89
N ALA A 36 -12.75 -3.29 -15.62
CA ALA A 36 -12.36 -2.55 -14.42
C ALA A 36 -12.99 -1.15 -14.37
N SER A 37 -13.02 -0.45 -15.51
CA SER A 37 -13.65 0.87 -15.60
C SER A 37 -15.16 0.81 -15.37
N CYS A 38 -15.84 -0.24 -15.89
CA CYS A 38 -17.26 -0.48 -15.61
C CYS A 38 -17.49 -0.82 -14.15
N PHE A 39 -16.67 -1.69 -13.57
CA PHE A 39 -16.75 -2.11 -12.18
C PHE A 39 -16.61 -0.94 -11.18
N VAL A 40 -15.76 0.04 -11.50
CA VAL A 40 -15.59 1.24 -10.67
C VAL A 40 -16.78 2.18 -10.74
N LYS A 41 -17.42 2.31 -11.91
CA LYS A 41 -18.54 3.22 -12.13
C LYS A 41 -19.86 2.67 -11.61
N ASP A 42 -20.08 1.39 -11.74
CA ASP A 42 -21.32 0.70 -11.37
C ASP A 42 -21.05 -0.33 -10.27
N THR A 43 -20.98 0.18 -9.04
CA THR A 43 -20.84 -0.65 -7.85
C THR A 43 -22.13 -1.37 -7.45
N ASP A 44 -23.29 -0.93 -7.95
CA ASP A 44 -24.57 -1.60 -7.66
C ASP A 44 -24.63 -2.97 -8.35
N ALA A 45 -23.94 -3.12 -9.51
CA ALA A 45 -23.71 -4.41 -10.14
C ALA A 45 -22.91 -5.42 -9.28
N ILE A 46 -22.25 -4.96 -8.22
CA ILE A 46 -21.61 -5.84 -7.22
C ILE A 46 -22.65 -6.63 -6.41
N GLY A 47 -23.83 -6.06 -6.17
CA GLY A 47 -24.94 -6.71 -5.45
C GLY A 47 -25.68 -7.76 -6.30
N ASP A 48 -25.82 -7.49 -7.56
CA ASP A 48 -26.40 -8.39 -8.55
C ASP A 48 -25.27 -9.22 -9.18
N TYR A 49 -24.94 -10.35 -8.56
CA TYR A 49 -23.87 -11.31 -8.91
C TYR A 49 -23.88 -11.82 -10.37
N TYR A 50 -24.60 -11.18 -11.30
CA TYR A 50 -24.96 -11.73 -12.59
C TYR A 50 -24.45 -10.98 -13.82
N ASP A 51 -23.65 -9.93 -13.70
CA ASP A 51 -22.94 -9.47 -14.90
C ASP A 51 -21.76 -10.39 -15.19
N GLU A 52 -22.03 -11.43 -15.99
CA GLU A 52 -21.07 -12.46 -16.39
C GLU A 52 -19.77 -11.88 -16.94
N ARG A 53 -19.82 -10.67 -17.55
CA ARG A 53 -18.65 -10.03 -18.17
C ARG A 53 -17.63 -9.55 -17.15
N ILE A 54 -18.08 -9.02 -16.00
CA ILE A 54 -17.20 -8.49 -14.97
C ILE A 54 -16.65 -9.63 -14.11
N GLN A 55 -17.51 -10.58 -13.75
CA GLN A 55 -17.17 -11.65 -12.80
C GLN A 55 -16.04 -12.55 -13.32
N HIS A 56 -16.14 -13.04 -14.55
CA HIS A 56 -15.16 -13.99 -15.08
C HIS A 56 -13.80 -13.38 -15.42
N ILE A 57 -13.75 -12.07 -15.60
CA ILE A 57 -12.52 -11.36 -15.98
C ILE A 57 -11.79 -10.82 -14.77
N LEU A 58 -12.50 -10.26 -13.78
CA LEU A 58 -11.90 -9.53 -12.67
C LEU A 58 -11.84 -10.32 -11.37
N LEU A 59 -12.78 -11.24 -11.16
CA LEU A 59 -13.01 -11.87 -9.87
C LEU A 59 -12.70 -13.37 -9.91
N SER A 60 -12.20 -13.89 -8.81
CA SER A 60 -12.09 -15.31 -8.56
C SER A 60 -13.00 -15.71 -7.40
N MET A 61 -13.67 -16.83 -7.53
CA MET A 61 -14.46 -17.43 -6.46
C MET A 61 -13.75 -18.67 -5.92
N SER A 62 -13.63 -18.76 -4.61
CA SER A 62 -13.10 -19.92 -3.91
C SER A 62 -13.98 -20.26 -2.71
N PRO A 63 -14.06 -21.53 -2.31
CA PRO A 63 -14.75 -21.91 -1.07
C PRO A 63 -14.09 -21.26 0.14
N HIS A 64 -14.87 -20.68 1.06
CA HIS A 64 -14.35 -20.16 2.32
C HIS A 64 -13.67 -21.29 3.14
N LYS A 65 -12.50 -20.99 3.72
CA LYS A 65 -11.68 -21.98 4.45
C LYS A 65 -12.41 -22.64 5.63
N GLY A 66 -13.32 -21.92 6.28
CA GLY A 66 -14.09 -22.40 7.44
C GLY A 66 -15.50 -22.91 7.11
N ASN A 67 -16.06 -22.53 5.97
CA ASN A 67 -17.40 -22.97 5.54
C ASN A 67 -17.46 -23.02 4.02
N ARG A 68 -17.38 -24.22 3.46
CA ARG A 68 -17.36 -24.43 2.00
C ARG A 68 -18.68 -24.05 1.29
N GLN A 69 -19.75 -23.83 2.03
CA GLN A 69 -21.04 -23.41 1.47
C GLN A 69 -21.07 -21.89 1.20
N ILE A 70 -20.12 -21.13 1.75
CA ILE A 70 -20.01 -19.70 1.54
C ILE A 70 -18.88 -19.44 0.54
N PRO A 71 -19.14 -18.83 -0.62
CA PRO A 71 -18.06 -18.45 -1.53
C PRO A 71 -17.28 -17.26 -0.95
N THR A 72 -15.95 -17.31 -1.11
CA THR A 72 -15.10 -16.14 -0.96
C THR A 72 -14.84 -15.60 -2.35
N VAL A 73 -15.19 -14.35 -2.57
CA VAL A 73 -14.89 -13.63 -3.81
C VAL A 73 -13.69 -12.73 -3.57
N ASP A 74 -12.71 -12.76 -4.43
CA ASP A 74 -11.55 -11.86 -4.39
C ASP A 74 -11.19 -11.43 -5.81
N ILE A 75 -10.39 -10.37 -5.93
CA ILE A 75 -9.81 -9.99 -7.21
C ILE A 75 -8.84 -11.09 -7.65
N ALA A 76 -8.95 -11.51 -8.90
CA ALA A 76 -8.35 -12.76 -9.37
C ALA A 76 -6.81 -12.78 -9.25
N THR A 77 -6.15 -11.64 -9.50
CA THR A 77 -4.68 -11.53 -9.44
C THR A 77 -4.21 -10.15 -9.03
N ASP A 78 -2.93 -10.04 -8.66
CA ASP A 78 -2.31 -8.74 -8.36
C ASP A 78 -2.23 -7.84 -9.61
N GLN A 79 -2.15 -8.40 -10.82
CA GLN A 79 -2.20 -7.63 -12.08
C GLN A 79 -3.59 -7.00 -12.28
N ILE A 80 -4.64 -7.78 -12.10
CA ILE A 80 -6.02 -7.27 -12.21
C ILE A 80 -6.28 -6.24 -11.12
N LEU A 81 -5.78 -6.46 -9.90
CA LEU A 81 -5.86 -5.47 -8.82
C LEU A 81 -5.19 -4.14 -9.19
N ARG A 82 -4.03 -4.18 -9.90
CA ARG A 82 -3.39 -2.95 -10.40
C ARG A 82 -4.27 -2.23 -11.40
N ILE A 83 -4.84 -2.96 -12.37
CA ILE A 83 -5.71 -2.39 -13.39
C ILE A 83 -6.96 -1.75 -12.75
N ILE A 84 -7.58 -2.41 -11.77
CA ILE A 84 -8.70 -1.82 -11.02
C ILE A 84 -8.24 -0.56 -10.26
N SER A 85 -7.08 -0.59 -9.63
CA SER A 85 -6.55 0.57 -8.91
C SER A 85 -6.32 1.78 -9.84
N TYR A 86 -5.85 1.53 -11.07
CA TYR A 86 -5.71 2.58 -12.09
C TYR A 86 -7.08 3.14 -12.50
N ALA A 87 -8.05 2.27 -12.74
CA ALA A 87 -9.41 2.70 -13.08
C ALA A 87 -10.04 3.54 -11.95
N VAL A 88 -9.80 3.17 -10.68
CA VAL A 88 -10.23 3.98 -9.52
C VAL A 88 -9.52 5.33 -9.51
N ALA A 89 -8.21 5.38 -9.79
CA ALA A 89 -7.45 6.63 -9.81
C ALA A 89 -7.90 7.59 -10.92
N ASP A 90 -8.33 7.05 -12.07
CA ASP A 90 -8.83 7.84 -13.20
C ASP A 90 -10.32 8.24 -13.05
N ALA A 91 -11.02 7.69 -12.06
CA ALA A 91 -12.40 8.03 -11.76
C ALA A 91 -12.50 9.39 -11.02
N LYS A 92 -13.67 10.02 -11.10
CA LYS A 92 -13.92 11.25 -10.34
C LYS A 92 -13.88 11.00 -8.83
N ALA A 93 -13.52 11.99 -8.04
CA ALA A 93 -13.39 11.86 -6.59
C ALA A 93 -14.63 11.24 -5.92
N GLN A 94 -15.83 11.62 -6.34
CA GLN A 94 -17.07 11.05 -5.81
C GLN A 94 -17.25 9.56 -6.16
N GLU A 95 -16.86 9.17 -7.37
CA GLU A 95 -16.89 7.77 -7.82
C GLU A 95 -15.85 6.93 -7.05
N GLN A 96 -14.65 7.48 -6.82
CA GLN A 96 -13.62 6.83 -5.99
C GLN A 96 -14.13 6.56 -4.57
N ILE A 97 -14.74 7.57 -3.94
CA ILE A 97 -15.30 7.47 -2.60
C ILE A 97 -16.41 6.43 -2.56
N LYS A 98 -17.38 6.51 -3.51
CA LYS A 98 -18.50 5.56 -3.60
C LYS A 98 -17.96 4.14 -3.78
N PHE A 99 -17.11 3.91 -4.78
CA PHE A 99 -16.52 2.61 -5.06
C PHE A 99 -15.86 2.00 -3.81
N TYR A 100 -14.93 2.75 -3.20
CA TYR A 100 -14.24 2.24 -2.02
C TYR A 100 -15.17 1.93 -0.86
N HIS A 101 -16.14 2.80 -0.59
CA HIS A 101 -17.13 2.59 0.46
C HIS A 101 -17.95 1.33 0.20
N ASP A 102 -18.39 1.10 -1.04
CA ASP A 102 -19.24 -0.04 -1.38
C ASP A 102 -18.46 -1.37 -1.28
N ILE A 103 -17.22 -1.43 -1.81
CA ILE A 103 -16.40 -2.65 -1.71
C ILE A 103 -15.91 -2.91 -0.28
N SER A 104 -15.64 -1.87 0.52
CA SER A 104 -15.15 -2.02 1.90
C SER A 104 -16.22 -2.54 2.86
N LYS A 105 -17.51 -2.26 2.59
CA LYS A 105 -18.65 -2.77 3.36
C LYS A 105 -18.92 -4.24 3.12
N GLN A 106 -18.60 -4.73 1.94
CA GLN A 106 -18.84 -6.13 1.60
C GLN A 106 -17.73 -7.00 2.18
N GLN A 107 -18.10 -7.94 3.05
CA GLN A 107 -17.14 -8.81 3.73
C GLN A 107 -16.23 -9.55 2.75
N MET A 108 -16.77 -9.98 1.60
CA MET A 108 -16.03 -10.70 0.57
C MET A 108 -14.93 -9.88 -0.11
N PHE A 109 -15.10 -8.55 -0.25
CA PHE A 109 -14.13 -7.67 -0.89
C PHE A 109 -13.22 -6.92 0.09
N ARG A 110 -13.36 -7.14 1.39
CA ARG A 110 -12.62 -6.39 2.40
C ARG A 110 -11.09 -6.47 2.20
N ALA A 111 -10.58 -7.65 1.86
CA ALA A 111 -9.16 -7.83 1.59
C ALA A 111 -8.69 -7.03 0.38
N SER A 112 -9.47 -7.06 -0.72
CA SER A 112 -9.17 -6.31 -1.94
C SER A 112 -9.29 -4.81 -1.73
N ALA A 113 -10.31 -4.35 -1.02
CA ALA A 113 -10.45 -2.94 -0.62
C ALA A 113 -9.23 -2.47 0.17
N GLY A 114 -8.74 -3.28 1.10
CA GLY A 114 -7.51 -3.00 1.85
C GLY A 114 -6.27 -2.87 0.97
N LYS A 115 -6.11 -3.74 -0.02
CA LYS A 115 -5.00 -3.65 -0.98
C LYS A 115 -5.09 -2.38 -1.84
N ILE A 116 -6.28 -2.02 -2.32
CA ILE A 116 -6.50 -0.78 -3.09
C ILE A 116 -6.17 0.43 -2.22
N PHE A 117 -6.70 0.49 -1.00
CA PHE A 117 -6.40 1.57 -0.06
C PHE A 117 -4.90 1.74 0.17
N LYS A 118 -4.20 0.63 0.44
CA LYS A 118 -2.75 0.63 0.62
C LYS A 118 -2.03 1.21 -0.59
N ARG A 119 -2.42 0.85 -1.81
CA ARG A 119 -1.81 1.38 -3.02
C ARG A 119 -2.00 2.89 -3.13
N PHE A 120 -3.18 3.41 -2.84
CA PHE A 120 -3.44 4.85 -2.84
C PHE A 120 -2.56 5.60 -1.84
N VAL A 121 -2.47 5.10 -0.61
CA VAL A 121 -1.61 5.71 0.43
C VAL A 121 -0.14 5.70 0.02
N LEU A 122 0.37 4.59 -0.50
CA LEU A 122 1.78 4.49 -0.94
C LEU A 122 2.06 5.39 -2.14
N THR A 123 1.13 5.50 -3.09
CA THR A 123 1.26 6.42 -4.23
C THR A 123 1.25 7.87 -3.77
N TRP A 124 0.36 8.22 -2.83
CA TRP A 124 0.35 9.54 -2.23
C TRP A 124 1.69 9.88 -1.55
N LEU A 125 2.26 8.96 -0.76
CA LEU A 125 3.56 9.15 -0.12
C LEU A 125 4.69 9.42 -1.13
N SER A 126 4.61 8.78 -2.30
CA SER A 126 5.61 8.87 -3.38
C SER A 126 5.38 10.05 -4.33
N SER A 127 4.35 10.84 -4.13
CA SER A 127 3.99 11.97 -4.97
C SER A 127 4.45 13.30 -4.35
N ASP A 128 4.27 14.41 -5.08
CA ASP A 128 4.49 15.77 -4.59
C ASP A 128 3.18 16.45 -4.15
N LEU A 129 2.27 15.67 -3.57
CA LEU A 129 0.98 16.14 -3.07
C LEU A 129 1.09 16.78 -1.68
N ALA A 130 -0.02 17.32 -1.17
CA ALA A 130 -0.04 17.93 0.14
C ALA A 130 0.25 16.92 1.28
N PRO A 131 0.91 17.33 2.37
CA PRO A 131 1.16 16.48 3.53
C PRO A 131 -0.14 16.08 4.24
N LEU A 132 -0.13 14.93 4.91
CA LEU A 132 -1.24 14.42 5.69
C LEU A 132 -1.06 14.75 7.17
N ALA A 133 -2.06 15.42 7.76
CA ALA A 133 -2.06 15.74 9.18
C ALA A 133 -2.44 14.51 10.01
N CYS A 134 -1.65 14.23 11.06
CA CYS A 134 -2.01 13.24 12.06
C CYS A 134 -3.01 13.82 13.07
N ILE A 135 -3.80 12.95 13.68
CA ILE A 135 -4.64 13.31 14.83
C ILE A 135 -3.69 13.75 15.96
N PRO A 136 -3.92 14.95 16.54
CA PRO A 136 -3.05 15.44 17.59
C PRO A 136 -3.02 14.50 18.80
N VAL A 137 -1.81 14.28 19.32
CA VAL A 137 -1.55 13.58 20.58
C VAL A 137 -0.99 14.61 21.54
N ASP A 138 -1.68 14.89 22.61
CA ASP A 138 -1.38 16.02 23.51
C ASP A 138 -1.34 17.35 22.74
N SER A 139 -0.28 18.13 22.94
CA SER A 139 -0.04 19.39 22.22
C SER A 139 0.76 19.20 20.94
N SER A 140 1.19 17.99 20.62
CA SER A 140 2.06 17.72 19.48
C SER A 140 1.25 17.54 18.19
N ARG A 141 1.67 18.25 17.13
CA ARG A 141 1.13 18.12 15.78
C ARG A 141 2.19 17.48 14.91
N LEU A 142 1.87 16.34 14.34
CA LEU A 142 2.71 15.65 13.36
C LEU A 142 2.05 15.76 11.98
N GLN A 143 2.84 16.05 10.96
CA GLN A 143 2.44 15.95 9.57
C GLN A 143 3.34 14.95 8.87
N ILE A 144 2.75 14.08 8.05
CA ILE A 144 3.48 13.15 7.21
C ILE A 144 3.74 13.87 5.88
N PRO A 145 4.99 14.17 5.52
CA PRO A 145 5.30 14.77 4.24
C PRO A 145 5.21 13.73 3.12
N THR A 146 4.88 14.18 1.93
CA THR A 146 5.12 13.43 0.69
C THR A 146 6.57 13.60 0.26
N CYS A 147 7.09 12.62 -0.47
CA CYS A 147 8.52 12.58 -0.78
C CYS A 147 8.84 12.83 -2.26
N GLY A 148 7.86 12.71 -3.15
CA GLY A 148 8.07 12.71 -4.59
C GLY A 148 8.74 11.43 -5.10
N GLU A 149 8.60 11.17 -6.39
CA GLU A 149 9.12 9.95 -7.02
C GLU A 149 10.65 9.81 -6.90
N GLU A 150 11.38 10.90 -7.13
CA GLU A 150 12.84 10.92 -7.10
C GLU A 150 13.45 10.63 -5.73
N LYS A 151 12.66 10.80 -4.67
CA LYS A 151 13.06 10.58 -3.28
C LYS A 151 12.37 9.38 -2.66
N THR A 152 11.73 8.56 -3.48
CA THR A 152 11.10 7.31 -3.05
C THR A 152 11.91 6.14 -3.57
N ILE A 153 12.34 5.29 -2.67
CA ILE A 153 13.11 4.08 -2.98
C ILE A 153 12.33 2.87 -2.51
N CYS A 154 12.13 1.93 -3.43
CA CYS A 154 11.62 0.61 -3.11
C CYS A 154 12.79 -0.33 -2.88
N GLY A 155 12.74 -1.19 -1.85
CA GLY A 155 13.85 -2.09 -1.59
C GLY A 155 13.65 -3.04 -0.41
N ARG A 156 14.62 -3.92 -0.21
CA ARG A 156 14.69 -4.73 1.01
C ARG A 156 15.20 -3.89 2.17
N LEU A 157 14.75 -4.19 3.37
CA LEU A 157 15.16 -3.48 4.58
C LEU A 157 16.69 -3.44 4.75
N ALA A 158 17.37 -4.54 4.42
CA ALA A 158 18.84 -4.62 4.47
C ALA A 158 19.54 -3.56 3.58
N ALA A 159 18.90 -3.12 2.50
CA ALA A 159 19.47 -2.08 1.62
C ALA A 159 19.56 -0.72 2.32
N LEU A 160 18.73 -0.45 3.33
CA LEU A 160 18.78 0.80 4.09
C LEU A 160 20.15 1.03 4.74
N LYS A 161 20.86 -0.01 5.21
CA LYS A 161 22.19 0.14 5.86
C LYS A 161 23.23 0.77 4.97
N SER A 162 23.17 0.53 3.67
CA SER A 162 24.15 1.03 2.69
C SER A 162 23.74 2.34 2.05
N MET A 163 22.54 2.84 2.34
CA MET A 163 22.03 4.05 1.70
C MET A 163 22.64 5.31 2.29
N GLN A 164 23.05 6.21 1.40
CA GLN A 164 23.40 7.58 1.75
C GLN A 164 22.17 8.46 1.48
N VAL A 165 21.57 8.98 2.55
CA VAL A 165 20.43 9.89 2.44
C VAL A 165 20.93 11.32 2.60
N ASP A 166 20.95 12.08 1.51
CA ASP A 166 21.41 13.49 1.47
C ASP A 166 20.26 14.47 1.25
N LYS A 167 19.10 13.98 0.78
CA LYS A 167 17.93 14.80 0.48
C LYS A 167 16.72 14.38 1.32
N PHE A 168 16.08 15.34 1.98
CA PHE A 168 14.88 15.14 2.78
C PHE A 168 13.69 15.95 2.23
N PRO A 169 12.44 15.50 2.43
CA PRO A 169 12.05 14.19 2.95
C PRO A 169 12.40 13.06 1.97
N PHE A 170 12.55 11.84 2.49
CA PHE A 170 12.88 10.66 1.74
C PHE A 170 11.98 9.51 2.19
N CYS A 171 11.44 8.72 1.27
CA CYS A 171 10.56 7.59 1.54
C CYS A 171 11.24 6.27 1.15
N PHE A 172 11.18 5.31 2.04
CA PHE A 172 11.57 3.94 1.78
C PHE A 172 10.35 3.03 1.84
N LEU A 173 10.09 2.29 0.76
CA LEU A 173 9.02 1.31 0.65
C LEU A 173 9.62 -0.10 0.70
N PRO A 174 9.40 -0.85 1.80
CA PRO A 174 9.88 -2.22 1.90
C PRO A 174 9.22 -3.10 0.84
N THR A 175 10.03 -3.80 0.04
CA THR A 175 9.51 -4.82 -0.90
C THR A 175 9.28 -6.13 -0.17
N LYS A 176 8.25 -6.89 -0.59
CA LYS A 176 7.95 -8.20 -0.03
C LYS A 176 9.14 -9.16 -0.22
N GLY A 177 9.59 -9.78 0.85
CA GLY A 177 10.67 -10.77 0.88
C GLY A 177 10.72 -11.45 2.25
N SER A 178 11.73 -12.28 2.51
CA SER A 178 11.94 -12.96 3.79
C SER A 178 12.10 -12.01 5.00
N ASP A 179 12.47 -10.75 4.71
CA ASP A 179 12.74 -9.70 5.71
C ASP A 179 11.57 -8.70 5.80
N THR A 180 10.34 -9.14 5.52
CA THR A 180 9.17 -8.26 5.61
C THR A 180 8.83 -7.98 7.06
N LEU A 181 8.94 -6.72 7.43
CA LEU A 181 8.36 -6.22 8.68
C LEU A 181 6.85 -6.41 8.64
N SER A 182 6.31 -7.15 9.58
CA SER A 182 4.88 -7.48 9.59
C SER A 182 3.99 -6.25 9.85
N GLY A 183 4.58 -5.19 10.42
CA GLY A 183 3.87 -4.00 10.88
C GLY A 183 4.30 -2.69 10.22
N VAL A 184 5.10 -2.68 9.13
CA VAL A 184 5.55 -1.44 8.50
C VAL A 184 5.42 -1.49 6.98
N ASP A 185 4.68 -0.54 6.43
CA ASP A 185 4.43 -0.41 5.00
C ASP A 185 5.32 0.63 4.31
N ALA A 186 5.79 1.62 5.08
CA ALA A 186 6.72 2.64 4.60
C ALA A 186 7.53 3.24 5.75
N ILE A 187 8.70 3.80 5.42
CA ILE A 187 9.52 4.57 6.35
C ILE A 187 9.84 5.92 5.71
N VAL A 188 9.44 7.00 6.36
CA VAL A 188 9.72 8.37 5.90
C VAL A 188 10.77 9.00 6.79
N PHE A 189 11.84 9.45 6.15
CA PHE A 189 12.92 10.17 6.81
C PHE A 189 12.76 11.66 6.57
N THR A 190 12.78 12.44 7.64
CA THR A 190 12.80 13.90 7.59
C THR A 190 14.08 14.41 8.24
N GLN A 191 14.32 15.72 8.20
CA GLN A 191 15.47 16.30 8.90
C GLN A 191 15.41 16.12 10.43
N GLN A 192 14.22 15.93 10.99
CA GLN A 192 14.01 15.93 12.45
C GLN A 192 13.45 14.61 12.98
N SER A 193 12.89 13.75 12.10
CA SER A 193 12.18 12.55 12.53
C SER A 193 12.32 11.38 11.55
N ILE A 194 12.21 10.18 12.11
CA ILE A 194 12.00 8.94 11.37
C ILE A 194 10.57 8.51 11.65
N ILE A 195 9.77 8.42 10.60
CA ILE A 195 8.35 8.11 10.67
C ILE A 195 8.14 6.74 10.03
N THR A 196 7.83 5.73 10.84
CA THR A 196 7.38 4.43 10.34
C THR A 196 5.88 4.48 10.12
N ILE A 197 5.42 3.96 9.00
CA ILE A 197 4.00 4.01 8.59
C ILE A 197 3.48 2.59 8.47
N GLN A 198 2.33 2.36 9.09
CA GLN A 198 1.52 1.15 8.91
C GLN A 198 0.13 1.55 8.43
N ILE A 199 -0.33 0.87 7.39
CA ILE A 199 -1.65 1.10 6.79
C ILE A 199 -2.61 0.05 7.31
N ILE A 200 -3.65 0.49 8.03
CA ILE A 200 -4.59 -0.40 8.72
C ILE A 200 -5.97 -0.31 8.09
N THR A 201 -6.38 -1.39 7.47
CA THR A 201 -7.71 -1.55 6.86
C THR A 201 -8.61 -2.53 7.61
N SER A 202 -8.03 -3.29 8.55
CA SER A 202 -8.71 -4.26 9.41
C SER A 202 -9.32 -3.61 10.67
N ASP A 203 -9.92 -4.44 11.51
CA ASP A 203 -10.43 -4.01 12.81
C ASP A 203 -9.29 -3.42 13.67
N PRO A 204 -9.42 -2.17 14.15
CA PRO A 204 -8.43 -1.53 15.00
C PRO A 204 -8.21 -2.29 16.31
N ASN A 205 -9.14 -3.16 16.70
CA ASN A 205 -9.01 -4.01 17.88
C ASN A 205 -7.99 -5.13 17.72
N GLN A 206 -7.60 -5.48 16.50
CA GLN A 206 -6.59 -6.49 16.21
C GLN A 206 -5.17 -5.89 16.12
N TYR A 207 -5.04 -4.56 16.20
CA TYR A 207 -3.74 -3.92 16.19
C TYR A 207 -2.96 -4.22 17.47
N SER A 208 -1.76 -4.75 17.31
CA SER A 208 -0.74 -4.85 18.35
C SER A 208 0.58 -4.31 17.79
N ALA A 209 1.18 -3.34 18.49
CA ALA A 209 2.53 -2.92 18.17
C ALA A 209 3.49 -4.06 18.55
N ASN A 210 4.28 -4.54 17.59
CA ASN A 210 5.30 -5.55 17.84
C ASN A 210 6.64 -4.87 18.10
N GLU A 211 7.14 -4.97 19.34
CA GLU A 211 8.46 -4.41 19.72
C GLU A 211 9.59 -4.97 18.84
N GLY A 212 9.48 -6.23 18.42
CA GLY A 212 10.46 -6.88 17.54
C GLY A 212 10.60 -6.19 16.20
N ASP A 213 9.49 -5.74 15.61
CA ASP A 213 9.51 -5.05 14.30
C ASP A 213 10.27 -3.72 14.40
N PHE A 214 10.10 -2.97 15.48
CA PHE A 214 10.84 -1.71 15.68
C PHE A 214 12.32 -1.94 15.97
N ALA A 215 12.67 -2.95 16.73
CA ALA A 215 14.07 -3.31 16.99
C ALA A 215 14.77 -3.75 15.69
N GLU A 216 14.07 -4.47 14.82
CA GLU A 216 14.58 -4.89 13.53
C GLU A 216 14.82 -3.69 12.60
N ILE A 217 13.88 -2.74 12.55
CA ILE A 217 14.05 -1.49 11.82
C ILE A 217 15.28 -0.75 12.34
N GLU A 218 15.44 -0.64 13.67
CA GLU A 218 16.59 0.05 14.27
C GLU A 218 17.93 -0.55 13.85
N ASN A 219 18.01 -1.87 13.77
CA ASN A 219 19.22 -2.58 13.31
C ASN A 219 19.54 -2.34 11.85
N HIS A 220 18.55 -1.91 11.05
CA HIS A 220 18.69 -1.66 9.61
C HIS A 220 18.65 -0.17 9.25
N LEU A 221 18.39 0.72 10.20
CA LEU A 221 18.47 2.16 9.91
C LEU A 221 19.85 2.48 9.36
N PRO A 222 19.93 3.27 8.29
CA PRO A 222 21.21 3.73 7.78
C PRO A 222 21.93 4.42 8.93
N THR A 223 23.20 4.10 9.12
CA THR A 223 24.10 5.01 9.83
C THR A 223 24.10 6.26 8.96
N ILE A 224 23.19 7.19 9.25
CA ILE A 224 23.03 8.43 8.48
C ILE A 224 24.34 9.18 8.70
N THR A 225 25.35 8.82 7.93
CA THR A 225 26.57 9.57 7.72
C THR A 225 26.16 10.77 6.88
N THR A 226 25.43 11.68 7.51
CA THR A 226 25.29 13.01 6.96
C THR A 226 26.69 13.49 6.66
N THR A 227 26.92 13.88 5.42
CA THR A 227 28.00 14.82 5.11
C THR A 227 28.01 15.81 6.25
N ARG A 228 29.09 15.86 6.99
CA ARG A 228 29.31 16.43 8.35
C ARG A 228 28.60 17.75 8.73
N ARG A 229 27.78 18.32 7.89
CA ARG A 229 27.13 19.64 8.08
C ARG A 229 25.65 19.63 8.49
N THR A 230 24.82 18.70 8.05
CA THR A 230 23.36 18.82 8.27
C THR A 230 22.88 18.22 9.59
N TRP A 231 23.43 17.10 10.05
CA TRP A 231 23.03 16.51 11.35
C TRP A 231 23.84 17.01 12.55
N LYS A 232 25.02 17.56 12.33
CA LYS A 232 25.76 18.25 13.43
C LYS A 232 25.09 19.51 13.92
N MET A 233 24.13 20.08 13.17
CA MET A 233 23.42 21.28 13.63
C MET A 233 22.29 21.00 14.61
N THR A 234 21.70 19.81 14.62
CA THR A 234 20.74 19.42 15.66
C THR A 234 21.42 18.50 16.67
N ARG A 235 21.75 19.01 17.85
CA ARG A 235 22.32 18.24 18.98
C ARG A 235 21.44 17.13 19.53
N LYS A 236 20.28 16.86 18.91
CA LYS A 236 19.32 15.86 19.37
C LYS A 236 19.16 14.76 18.32
N PRO A 237 19.10 13.48 18.72
CA PRO A 237 18.79 12.38 17.81
C PRO A 237 17.39 12.62 17.19
N PRO A 238 17.13 12.09 15.97
CA PRO A 238 15.85 12.23 15.33
C PRO A 238 14.73 11.65 16.19
N THR A 239 13.60 12.34 16.24
CA THR A 239 12.41 11.84 16.92
C THR A 239 11.87 10.64 16.14
N ARG A 240 11.55 9.56 16.84
CA ARG A 240 10.94 8.37 16.26
C ARG A 240 9.45 8.41 16.45
N CYS A 241 8.72 8.29 15.34
CA CYS A 241 7.28 8.28 15.31
C CYS A 241 6.78 7.03 14.57
N HIS A 242 5.69 6.45 15.05
CA HIS A 242 4.96 5.42 14.32
C HIS A 242 3.58 5.93 13.99
N VAL A 243 3.20 5.88 12.72
CA VAL A 243 1.92 6.42 12.25
C VAL A 243 1.06 5.31 11.67
N LEU A 244 -0.17 5.23 12.17
CA LEU A 244 -1.19 4.31 11.74
C LEU A 244 -2.15 5.05 10.81
N ILE A 245 -2.13 4.73 9.51
CA ILE A 245 -3.03 5.35 8.53
C ILE A 245 -4.23 4.44 8.31
N THR A 246 -5.42 5.01 8.41
CA THR A 246 -6.70 4.32 8.21
C THR A 246 -7.66 5.15 7.37
N ASP A 247 -8.72 4.52 6.92
CA ASP A 247 -9.78 5.06 6.08
C ASP A 247 -10.91 5.74 6.87
N ASP A 248 -10.90 5.63 8.19
CA ASP A 248 -12.00 6.03 9.06
C ASP A 248 -11.53 6.77 10.31
N GLU A 249 -12.19 7.89 10.64
CA GLU A 249 -11.81 8.73 11.78
C GLU A 249 -12.04 8.04 13.14
N ALA A 250 -13.11 7.27 13.28
CA ALA A 250 -13.38 6.56 14.53
C ALA A 250 -12.32 5.48 14.78
N LYS A 251 -11.91 4.76 13.71
CA LYS A 251 -10.77 3.82 13.76
C LYS A 251 -9.50 4.57 14.16
N ALA A 252 -9.20 5.69 13.52
CA ALA A 252 -8.00 6.47 13.81
C ALA A 252 -7.96 6.93 15.27
N ARG A 253 -9.05 7.45 15.79
CA ARG A 253 -9.15 7.86 17.21
C ARG A 253 -8.95 6.68 18.18
N THR A 254 -9.50 5.50 17.85
CA THR A 254 -9.31 4.27 18.63
C THR A 254 -7.85 3.84 18.63
N LEU A 255 -7.18 3.86 17.47
CA LEU A 255 -5.77 3.53 17.31
C LEU A 255 -4.87 4.51 18.08
N THR A 256 -5.18 5.82 18.04
CA THR A 256 -4.45 6.84 18.83
C THR A 256 -4.51 6.52 20.32
N ARG A 257 -5.70 6.25 20.87
CA ARG A 257 -5.86 5.91 22.30
C ARG A 257 -5.07 4.65 22.69
N ARG A 258 -5.10 3.62 21.85
CA ARG A 258 -4.31 2.39 22.08
C ARG A 258 -2.82 2.64 22.01
N GLY A 259 -2.37 3.43 21.02
CA GLY A 259 -0.96 3.82 20.91
C GLY A 259 -0.46 4.59 22.12
N GLN A 260 -1.29 5.42 22.73
CA GLN A 260 -0.95 6.13 23.98
C GLN A 260 -0.78 5.18 25.17
N THR A 261 -1.61 4.14 25.29
CA THR A 261 -1.44 3.14 26.36
C THR A 261 -0.16 2.31 26.19
N LEU A 262 0.30 2.11 24.96
CA LEU A 262 1.57 1.44 24.65
C LEU A 262 2.78 2.38 24.83
N GLY A 263 2.59 3.69 24.68
CA GLY A 263 3.64 4.73 24.74
C GLY A 263 4.29 4.93 26.13
N GLY A 264 3.86 4.21 27.17
CA GLY A 264 4.55 4.15 28.47
C GLY A 264 5.90 3.41 28.42
N ASN A 265 6.18 2.67 27.37
CA ASN A 265 7.46 1.99 27.15
C ASN A 265 8.43 2.93 26.41
N PRO A 266 9.54 3.38 27.04
CA PRO A 266 10.50 4.30 26.44
C PRO A 266 11.23 3.73 25.21
N LYS A 267 11.13 2.41 24.97
CA LYS A 267 11.71 1.74 23.80
C LYS A 267 10.82 1.81 22.56
N LEU A 268 9.53 2.16 22.73
CA LEU A 268 8.61 2.28 21.61
C LEU A 268 8.58 3.70 21.08
N PRO A 269 8.41 3.89 19.76
CA PRO A 269 8.20 5.20 19.17
C PRO A 269 6.87 5.78 19.64
N ARG A 270 6.72 7.11 19.57
CA ARG A 270 5.42 7.75 19.79
C ARG A 270 4.47 7.33 18.67
N VAL A 271 3.27 6.88 19.06
CA VAL A 271 2.26 6.42 18.10
C VAL A 271 1.27 7.54 17.81
N TYR A 272 1.06 7.78 16.54
CA TYR A 272 0.07 8.71 16.00
C TYR A 272 -0.88 7.94 15.08
N SER A 273 -2.01 8.54 14.73
CA SER A 273 -2.84 8.05 13.64
C SER A 273 -3.23 9.17 12.68
N ALA A 274 -3.53 8.81 11.45
CA ALA A 274 -4.00 9.72 10.43
C ALA A 274 -5.15 9.08 9.64
N VAL A 275 -6.01 9.93 9.12
CA VAL A 275 -7.12 9.51 8.24
C VAL A 275 -6.75 9.89 6.81
N PHE A 276 -6.77 8.90 5.93
CA PHE A 276 -6.62 9.09 4.50
C PHE A 276 -7.96 8.79 3.83
N THR A 277 -8.52 9.76 3.13
CA THR A 277 -9.81 9.63 2.46
C THR A 277 -9.64 9.62 0.96
N PHE A 278 -10.31 8.68 0.26
CA PHE A 278 -10.38 8.70 -1.20
C PHE A 278 -10.93 10.03 -1.69
N GLY A 279 -10.40 10.51 -2.80
CA GLY A 279 -10.76 11.81 -3.36
C GLY A 279 -10.20 13.03 -2.61
N GLN A 280 -9.51 12.84 -1.47
CA GLN A 280 -8.82 13.92 -0.75
C GLN A 280 -7.62 14.45 -1.53
N PHE A 281 -6.95 13.57 -2.27
CA PHE A 281 -5.77 13.87 -3.07
C PHE A 281 -6.02 13.45 -4.51
N GLU A 282 -5.57 14.25 -5.46
CA GLU A 282 -5.63 13.93 -6.89
C GLU A 282 -4.53 12.95 -7.28
N ILE A 283 -4.72 11.68 -6.95
CA ILE A 283 -3.83 10.60 -7.33
C ILE A 283 -4.23 10.11 -8.72
N THR A 284 -3.27 10.05 -9.64
CA THR A 284 -3.49 9.61 -11.02
C THR A 284 -3.02 8.18 -11.26
N SER A 285 -3.58 7.52 -12.26
CA SER A 285 -3.13 6.19 -12.69
C SER A 285 -1.66 6.19 -13.12
N GLU A 286 -1.18 7.29 -13.70
CA GLU A 286 0.20 7.47 -14.11
C GLU A 286 1.17 7.45 -12.91
N GLN A 287 0.84 8.16 -11.82
CA GLN A 287 1.63 8.10 -10.58
C GLN A 287 1.69 6.67 -10.00
N MET A 288 0.57 5.95 -10.06
CA MET A 288 0.54 4.53 -9.62
C MET A 288 1.40 3.64 -10.49
N ARG A 289 1.37 3.81 -11.83
CA ARG A 289 2.21 3.02 -12.76
C ARG A 289 3.69 3.24 -12.49
N ARG A 290 4.12 4.49 -12.31
CA ARG A 290 5.51 4.80 -12.01
C ARG A 290 6.00 4.15 -10.71
N LEU A 291 5.17 4.13 -9.67
CA LEU A 291 5.50 3.44 -8.42
C LEU A 291 5.62 1.92 -8.63
N ASP A 292 4.73 1.32 -9.40
CA ASP A 292 4.79 -0.11 -9.73
C ASP A 292 6.06 -0.44 -10.54
N GLU A 293 6.40 0.37 -11.54
CA GLU A 293 7.63 0.20 -12.32
C GLU A 293 8.90 0.34 -11.47
N ALA A 294 8.94 1.32 -10.56
CA ALA A 294 10.05 1.48 -9.63
C ALA A 294 10.21 0.24 -8.75
N SER A 295 9.12 -0.33 -8.27
CA SER A 295 9.13 -1.56 -7.45
C SER A 295 9.65 -2.77 -8.24
N VAL A 296 9.24 -2.91 -9.50
CA VAL A 296 9.70 -4.01 -10.37
C VAL A 296 11.18 -3.89 -10.71
N ARG A 297 11.68 -2.69 -11.04
CA ARG A 297 13.10 -2.45 -11.36
C ARG A 297 14.02 -2.89 -10.22
N VAL A 298 13.63 -2.61 -8.99
CA VAL A 298 14.42 -3.01 -7.81
C VAL A 298 14.46 -4.52 -7.65
N LEU A 299 13.34 -5.22 -7.88
CA LEU A 299 13.29 -6.68 -7.80
C LEU A 299 14.19 -7.33 -8.88
N VAL A 300 14.12 -6.86 -10.12
CA VAL A 300 14.93 -7.37 -11.23
C VAL A 300 16.43 -7.13 -11.00
N ALA A 301 16.81 -5.93 -10.58
CA ALA A 301 18.21 -5.60 -10.28
C ALA A 301 18.77 -6.49 -9.17
N TRP A 302 17.96 -6.83 -8.18
CA TRP A 302 18.38 -7.71 -7.10
C TRP A 302 18.53 -9.16 -7.56
N GLU A 303 17.60 -9.71 -8.33
CA GLU A 303 17.71 -11.08 -8.87
C GLU A 303 18.99 -11.23 -9.68
N GLN A 304 19.37 -10.22 -10.48
CA GLN A 304 20.62 -10.21 -11.22
C GLN A 304 21.86 -10.16 -10.31
N SER A 305 21.79 -9.45 -9.18
CA SER A 305 22.91 -9.35 -8.23
C SER A 305 23.14 -10.62 -7.40
N VAL A 306 22.15 -11.48 -7.26
CA VAL A 306 22.23 -12.76 -6.53
C VAL A 306 22.76 -13.88 -7.43
N LEU A 307 22.62 -13.71 -8.75
CA LEU A 307 23.07 -14.69 -9.74
C LEU A 307 24.54 -14.48 -10.19
N MET A 308 25.15 -13.38 -9.80
CA MET A 308 26.60 -13.08 -9.98
C MET A 308 27.38 -13.39 -8.71
#